data_52850737b674b26acf2ccd9e015ea064
#
_entry.id   52850737b674b26acf2ccd9e015ea064
#
_cell.length_a   1.000
_cell.length_b   1.000
_cell.length_c   1.000
_cell.angle_alpha   90.00
_cell.angle_beta   90.00
_cell.angle_gamma   90.00
#
_symmetry.space_group_name_H-M   'P 1'
#
loop_
_entity.id
_entity.type
_entity.pdbx_description
1 polymer ?
#
loop_
_entity_poly.entity_id
_entity_poly.type
_entity_poly.pdbx_seq_one_letter_code
_entity_poly.pdbx_strand_id
1 'polypeptide(L)'
;VLIPNIFTNLIFPPVLLACTLWQWNVIKRHGHNIPKTDVYYTYLSLIVFVGATICSWIGYTLLSVEMLIWWIMQLTCILTITCLKGIIKAYAERNGILAKPITQKWAYRLVYTVLLPVMGVVSVIFSIYWAADIFNLSDTTMRIYTNNFIDSDNIRISILGIFMASILYIVFAYVNKTSKDFLKLHFETTDPTT
;
A
#
# COMPACT_ATOMS: atom_id res chain seq x y z
N VAL A 1 14.49 23.70 -19.87
CA VAL A 1 13.53 24.80 -20.05
C VAL A 1 12.90 25.06 -18.70
N LEU A 2 13.38 26.09 -18.00
CA LEU A 2 12.81 26.55 -16.71
C LEU A 2 11.51 27.29 -17.04
N ILE A 3 10.39 26.61 -16.84
CA ILE A 3 9.08 27.29 -16.85
C ILE A 3 9.09 28.22 -15.63
N PRO A 4 8.84 29.54 -15.82
CA PRO A 4 8.80 30.46 -14.69
C PRO A 4 7.79 29.99 -13.65
N ASN A 5 8.18 29.96 -12.36
CA ASN A 5 7.34 29.50 -11.25
C ASN A 5 5.94 30.15 -11.24
N ILE A 6 5.83 31.38 -11.75
CA ILE A 6 4.58 32.11 -11.86
C ILE A 6 3.56 31.39 -12.75
N PHE A 7 4.00 30.88 -13.92
CA PHE A 7 3.12 30.14 -14.83
C PHE A 7 2.70 28.78 -14.23
N THR A 8 3.63 28.10 -13.57
CA THR A 8 3.32 26.84 -12.90
C THR A 8 2.30 27.06 -11.79
N ASN A 9 2.45 28.09 -10.97
CA ASN A 9 1.52 28.41 -9.90
C ASN A 9 0.15 28.88 -10.40
N LEU A 10 0.05 29.43 -11.59
CA LEU A 10 -1.20 29.89 -12.19
C LEU A 10 -1.97 28.77 -12.88
N ILE A 11 -1.27 27.91 -13.63
CA ILE A 11 -1.88 26.88 -14.49
C ILE A 11 -2.16 25.59 -13.69
N PHE A 12 -1.30 25.26 -12.74
CA PHE A 12 -1.36 23.97 -12.03
C PHE A 12 -2.64 23.78 -11.20
N PRO A 13 -3.14 24.74 -10.39
CA PRO A 13 -4.36 24.58 -9.62
C PRO A 13 -5.61 24.32 -10.48
N PRO A 14 -5.90 25.07 -11.56
CA PRO A 14 -7.07 24.81 -12.40
C PRO A 14 -6.97 23.47 -13.15
N VAL A 15 -5.78 23.02 -13.56
CA VAL A 15 -5.60 21.70 -14.16
C VAL A 15 -5.91 20.61 -13.16
N LEU A 16 -5.43 20.71 -11.92
CA LEU A 16 -5.74 19.75 -10.86
C LEU A 16 -7.23 19.70 -10.54
N LEU A 17 -7.88 20.87 -10.50
CA LEU A 17 -9.32 20.94 -10.29
C LEU A 17 -10.07 20.21 -11.41
N ALA A 18 -9.69 20.44 -12.66
CA ALA A 18 -10.29 19.74 -13.81
C ALA A 18 -10.09 18.21 -13.72
N CYS A 19 -8.90 17.74 -13.35
CA CYS A 19 -8.61 16.32 -13.14
C CYS A 19 -9.45 15.73 -12.00
N THR A 20 -9.59 16.46 -10.89
CA THR A 20 -10.39 16.04 -9.73
C THR A 20 -11.88 15.92 -10.10
N LEU A 21 -12.42 16.90 -10.82
CA LEU A 21 -13.81 16.87 -11.31
C LEU A 21 -14.04 15.75 -12.33
N TRP A 22 -13.08 15.53 -13.22
CA TRP A 22 -13.15 14.42 -14.17
C TRP A 22 -13.16 13.06 -13.47
N GLN A 23 -12.29 12.86 -12.50
CA GLN A 23 -12.23 11.64 -11.70
C GLN A 23 -13.54 11.43 -10.91
N TRP A 24 -14.09 12.46 -10.31
CA TRP A 24 -15.40 12.42 -9.64
C TRP A 24 -16.51 11.97 -10.60
N ASN A 25 -16.52 12.52 -11.81
CA ASN A 25 -17.52 12.15 -12.83
C ASN A 25 -17.36 10.68 -13.28
N VAL A 26 -16.12 10.19 -13.42
CA VAL A 26 -15.84 8.78 -13.73
C VAL A 26 -16.36 7.86 -12.62
N ILE A 27 -16.09 8.20 -11.35
CA ILE A 27 -16.60 7.44 -10.19
C ILE A 27 -18.13 7.39 -10.22
N LYS A 28 -18.78 8.52 -10.45
CA LYS A 28 -20.25 8.59 -10.47
C LYS A 28 -20.87 7.78 -11.60
N ARG A 29 -20.22 7.73 -12.77
CA ARG A 29 -20.73 6.98 -13.93
C ARG A 29 -20.45 5.49 -13.88
N HIS A 30 -19.29 5.07 -13.37
CA HIS A 30 -18.80 3.70 -13.49
C HIS A 30 -18.66 2.98 -12.14
N GLY A 31 -18.92 3.64 -11.02
CA GLY A 31 -18.73 3.08 -9.68
C GLY A 31 -19.51 1.80 -9.38
N HIS A 32 -20.63 1.56 -10.08
CA HIS A 32 -21.41 0.33 -9.94
C HIS A 32 -20.78 -0.92 -10.58
N ASN A 33 -19.88 -0.74 -11.55
CA ASN A 33 -19.28 -1.84 -12.32
C ASN A 33 -17.85 -2.18 -11.83
N ILE A 34 -17.35 -1.47 -10.81
CA ILE A 34 -15.97 -1.62 -10.32
C ILE A 34 -15.97 -2.62 -9.14
N PRO A 35 -15.02 -3.59 -9.08
CA PRO A 35 -14.83 -4.44 -7.91
C PRO A 35 -14.67 -3.63 -6.63
N LYS A 36 -15.23 -4.10 -5.51
CA LYS A 36 -15.23 -3.36 -4.23
C LYS A 36 -13.83 -2.91 -3.77
N THR A 37 -12.80 -3.68 -4.10
CA THR A 37 -11.40 -3.35 -3.78
C THR A 37 -10.92 -2.14 -4.56
N ASP A 38 -11.27 -2.04 -5.84
CA ASP A 38 -10.81 -0.96 -6.72
C ASP A 38 -11.56 0.34 -6.43
N VAL A 39 -12.81 0.25 -5.96
CA VAL A 39 -13.59 1.39 -5.47
C VAL A 39 -12.87 2.10 -4.33
N TYR A 40 -12.31 1.35 -3.38
CA TYR A 40 -11.55 1.93 -2.27
C TYR A 40 -10.33 2.74 -2.74
N TYR A 41 -9.54 2.19 -3.65
CA TYR A 41 -8.38 2.91 -4.22
C TYR A 41 -8.80 4.13 -5.03
N THR A 42 -9.95 4.07 -5.70
CA THR A 42 -10.48 5.18 -6.48
C THR A 42 -10.91 6.35 -5.59
N TYR A 43 -11.56 6.06 -4.46
CA TYR A 43 -11.90 7.10 -3.47
C TYR A 43 -10.65 7.67 -2.78
N LEU A 44 -9.66 6.82 -2.45
CA LEU A 44 -8.40 7.27 -1.87
C LEU A 44 -7.66 8.19 -2.84
N SER A 45 -7.62 7.83 -4.13
CA SER A 45 -7.07 8.67 -5.20
C SER A 45 -7.77 10.03 -5.26
N LEU A 46 -9.11 10.05 -5.16
CA LEU A 46 -9.86 11.31 -5.14
C LEU A 46 -9.47 12.19 -3.95
N ILE A 47 -9.31 11.61 -2.76
CA ILE A 47 -8.86 12.35 -1.56
C ILE A 47 -7.49 12.98 -1.79
N VAL A 48 -6.54 12.24 -2.38
CA VAL A 48 -5.21 12.76 -2.69
C VAL A 48 -5.29 13.90 -3.71
N PHE A 49 -6.08 13.78 -4.76
CA PHE A 49 -6.27 14.85 -5.75
C PHE A 49 -6.90 16.10 -5.15
N VAL A 50 -7.91 15.96 -4.29
CA VAL A 50 -8.52 17.08 -3.56
C VAL A 50 -7.49 17.74 -2.64
N GLY A 51 -6.73 16.96 -1.87
CA GLY A 51 -5.68 17.47 -1.01
C GLY A 51 -4.60 18.23 -1.79
N ALA A 52 -4.14 17.67 -2.90
CA ALA A 52 -3.17 18.31 -3.79
C ALA A 52 -3.72 19.64 -4.38
N THR A 53 -5.00 19.67 -4.76
CA THR A 53 -5.65 20.89 -5.27
C THR A 53 -5.70 21.98 -4.21
N ILE A 54 -6.07 21.64 -2.97
CA ILE A 54 -6.11 22.58 -1.84
C ILE A 54 -4.70 23.12 -1.56
N CYS A 55 -3.68 22.25 -1.47
CA CYS A 55 -2.29 22.66 -1.25
C CYS A 55 -1.80 23.61 -2.35
N SER A 56 -2.15 23.33 -3.60
CA SER A 56 -1.77 24.15 -4.73
C SER A 56 -2.43 25.54 -4.68
N TRP A 57 -3.69 25.64 -4.24
CA TRP A 57 -4.39 26.93 -4.12
C TRP A 57 -3.87 27.79 -2.96
N ILE A 58 -3.40 27.16 -1.89
CA ILE A 58 -2.78 27.88 -0.76
C ILE A 58 -1.39 28.41 -1.15
N GLY A 59 -0.81 27.95 -2.27
CA GLY A 59 0.52 28.34 -2.75
C GLY A 59 1.62 27.30 -2.49
N TYR A 60 1.30 26.17 -1.85
CA TYR A 60 2.24 25.05 -1.64
C TYR A 60 2.28 24.12 -2.87
N THR A 61 2.62 24.68 -4.03
CA THR A 61 2.64 23.92 -5.30
C THR A 61 3.66 22.80 -5.29
N LEU A 62 4.81 22.98 -4.64
CA LEU A 62 5.82 21.93 -4.49
C LEU A 62 5.25 20.72 -3.74
N LEU A 63 4.60 20.94 -2.60
CA LEU A 63 3.96 19.89 -1.80
C LEU A 63 2.85 19.19 -2.59
N SER A 64 2.07 19.94 -3.36
CA SER A 64 1.02 19.38 -4.23
C SER A 64 1.60 18.42 -5.28
N VAL A 65 2.70 18.80 -5.94
CA VAL A 65 3.40 17.97 -6.92
C VAL A 65 3.99 16.72 -6.24
N GLU A 66 4.60 16.87 -5.08
CA GLU A 66 5.16 15.76 -4.30
C GLU A 66 4.08 14.74 -3.91
N MET A 67 2.91 15.20 -3.45
CA MET A 67 1.76 14.34 -3.15
C MET A 67 1.29 13.54 -4.38
N LEU A 68 1.25 14.16 -5.56
CA LEU A 68 0.85 13.47 -6.79
C LEU A 68 1.89 12.45 -7.23
N ILE A 69 3.17 12.79 -7.18
CA ILE A 69 4.26 11.87 -7.52
C ILE A 69 4.24 10.67 -6.57
N TRP A 70 4.12 10.93 -5.26
CA TRP A 70 3.97 9.86 -4.27
C TRP A 70 2.78 8.95 -4.62
N TRP A 71 1.63 9.52 -4.96
CA TRP A 71 0.44 8.73 -5.27
C TRP A 71 0.61 7.87 -6.52
N ILE A 72 1.21 8.41 -7.58
CA ILE A 72 1.53 7.65 -8.80
C ILE A 72 2.48 6.49 -8.50
N MET A 73 3.53 6.73 -7.71
CA MET A 73 4.46 5.70 -7.25
C MET A 73 3.75 4.62 -6.43
N GLN A 74 2.88 5.01 -5.52
CA GLN A 74 2.09 4.09 -4.70
C GLN A 74 1.14 3.24 -5.55
N LEU A 75 0.43 3.83 -6.51
CA LEU A 75 -0.42 3.09 -7.44
C LEU A 75 0.37 2.07 -8.27
N THR A 76 1.56 2.44 -8.72
CA THR A 76 2.45 1.53 -9.46
C THR A 76 2.87 0.35 -8.59
N CYS A 77 3.21 0.56 -7.33
CA CYS A 77 3.51 -0.51 -6.38
C CYS A 77 2.30 -1.44 -6.15
N ILE A 78 1.12 -0.87 -5.94
CA ILE A 78 -0.12 -1.63 -5.75
C ILE A 78 -0.43 -2.48 -6.98
N LEU A 79 -0.31 -1.89 -8.18
CA LEU A 79 -0.53 -2.62 -9.45
C LEU A 79 0.45 -3.78 -9.59
N THR A 80 1.73 -3.56 -9.31
CA THR A 80 2.76 -4.58 -9.36
C THR A 80 2.46 -5.73 -8.39
N ILE A 81 2.08 -5.43 -7.14
CA ILE A 81 1.72 -6.44 -6.14
C ILE A 81 0.47 -7.22 -6.58
N THR A 82 -0.51 -6.53 -7.17
CA THR A 82 -1.74 -7.16 -7.68
C THR A 82 -1.45 -8.09 -8.86
N CYS A 83 -0.58 -7.68 -9.78
CA CYS A 83 -0.11 -8.52 -10.88
C CYS A 83 0.63 -9.76 -10.36
N LEU A 84 1.55 -9.60 -9.40
CA LEU A 84 2.25 -10.71 -8.77
C LEU A 84 1.28 -11.69 -8.09
N LYS A 85 0.29 -11.16 -7.38
CA LYS A 85 -0.80 -11.98 -6.80
C LYS A 85 -1.52 -12.81 -7.86
N GLY A 86 -1.88 -12.20 -8.98
CA GLY A 86 -2.53 -12.87 -10.10
C GLY A 86 -1.67 -13.97 -10.70
N ILE A 87 -0.39 -13.70 -10.95
CA ILE A 87 0.58 -14.66 -11.50
C ILE A 87 0.76 -15.85 -10.56
N ILE A 88 0.99 -15.60 -9.28
CA ILE A 88 1.21 -16.65 -8.27
C ILE A 88 -0.04 -17.52 -8.15
N LYS A 89 -1.24 -16.91 -8.16
CA LYS A 89 -2.50 -17.64 -8.11
C LYS A 89 -2.69 -18.52 -9.36
N ALA A 90 -2.49 -17.97 -10.55
CA ALA A 90 -2.59 -18.71 -11.80
C ALA A 90 -1.58 -19.87 -11.88
N TYR A 91 -0.35 -19.66 -11.41
CA TYR A 91 0.67 -20.72 -11.30
C TYR A 91 0.23 -21.83 -10.34
N ALA A 92 -0.33 -21.48 -9.19
CA ALA A 92 -0.80 -22.43 -8.20
C ALA A 92 -1.99 -23.25 -8.70
N GLU A 93 -2.91 -22.63 -9.44
CA GLU A 93 -4.04 -23.31 -10.09
C GLU A 93 -3.57 -24.27 -11.18
N ARG A 94 -2.67 -23.81 -12.06
CA ARG A 94 -2.13 -24.62 -13.16
C ARG A 94 -1.39 -25.86 -12.68
N ASN A 95 -0.65 -25.77 -11.57
CA ASN A 95 0.12 -26.88 -11.01
C ASN A 95 -0.65 -27.68 -9.95
N GLY A 96 -1.94 -27.42 -9.74
CA GLY A 96 -2.76 -28.12 -8.76
C GLY A 96 -2.31 -27.96 -7.31
N ILE A 97 -1.51 -26.91 -7.01
CA ILE A 97 -0.97 -26.68 -5.66
C ILE A 97 -2.09 -26.45 -4.64
N LEU A 98 -3.20 -25.86 -5.08
CA LEU A 98 -4.36 -25.57 -4.22
C LEU A 98 -5.07 -26.84 -3.72
N ALA A 99 -5.00 -27.93 -4.49
CA ALA A 99 -5.60 -29.24 -4.13
C ALA A 99 -4.69 -30.07 -3.21
N LYS A 100 -3.40 -29.70 -3.05
CA LYS A 100 -2.44 -30.45 -2.24
C LYS A 100 -2.69 -30.25 -0.74
N PRO A 101 -2.29 -31.21 0.10
CA PRO A 101 -2.38 -31.07 1.57
C PRO A 101 -1.56 -29.86 2.07
N ILE A 102 -1.91 -29.39 3.26
CA ILE A 102 -1.34 -28.15 3.84
C ILE A 102 0.19 -28.21 3.94
N THR A 103 0.74 -29.38 4.21
CA THR A 103 2.19 -29.64 4.30
C THR A 103 2.96 -29.38 2.99
N GLN A 104 2.30 -29.54 1.84
CA GLN A 104 2.93 -29.32 0.53
C GLN A 104 2.68 -27.94 -0.08
N LYS A 105 1.67 -27.19 0.43
CA LYS A 105 1.36 -25.84 -0.05
C LYS A 105 1.83 -24.73 0.89
N TRP A 106 2.67 -25.04 1.89
CA TRP A 106 3.14 -24.06 2.87
C TRP A 106 3.87 -22.87 2.21
N ALA A 107 4.73 -23.13 1.21
CA ALA A 107 5.45 -22.08 0.51
C ALA A 107 4.52 -21.12 -0.23
N TYR A 108 3.52 -21.66 -0.97
CA TYR A 108 2.49 -20.84 -1.61
C TYR A 108 1.74 -19.98 -0.58
N ARG A 109 1.34 -20.59 0.54
CA ARG A 109 0.61 -19.92 1.60
C ARG A 109 1.46 -18.83 2.27
N LEU A 110 2.74 -19.09 2.50
CA LEU A 110 3.68 -18.10 3.05
C LEU A 110 3.82 -16.89 2.12
N VAL A 111 4.03 -17.11 0.83
CA VAL A 111 4.13 -16.03 -0.16
C VAL A 111 2.83 -15.23 -0.23
N TYR A 112 1.70 -15.91 -0.33
CA TYR A 112 0.41 -15.26 -0.52
C TYR A 112 -0.10 -14.53 0.73
N THR A 113 0.13 -15.09 1.93
CA THR A 113 -0.43 -14.58 3.19
C THR A 113 0.54 -13.67 3.96
N VAL A 114 1.85 -13.82 3.75
CA VAL A 114 2.87 -13.03 4.46
C VAL A 114 3.61 -12.11 3.52
N LEU A 115 4.26 -12.66 2.51
CA LEU A 115 5.16 -11.88 1.66
C LEU A 115 4.44 -10.75 0.93
N LEU A 116 3.30 -11.04 0.29
CA LEU A 116 2.54 -10.03 -0.45
C LEU A 116 1.98 -8.90 0.42
N PRO A 117 1.34 -9.15 1.58
CA PRO A 117 0.93 -8.08 2.49
C PRO A 117 2.11 -7.27 3.05
N VAL A 118 3.22 -7.94 3.40
CA VAL A 118 4.45 -7.28 3.87
C VAL A 118 5.01 -6.36 2.78
N MET A 119 5.08 -6.83 1.52
CA MET A 119 5.45 -5.97 0.38
C MET A 119 4.52 -4.77 0.24
N GLY A 120 3.23 -4.93 0.51
CA GLY A 120 2.26 -3.84 0.51
C GLY A 120 2.58 -2.78 1.57
N VAL A 121 2.92 -3.19 2.78
CA VAL A 121 3.31 -2.27 3.87
C VAL A 121 4.63 -1.57 3.55
N VAL A 122 5.64 -2.31 3.09
CA VAL A 122 6.95 -1.76 2.71
C VAL A 122 6.84 -0.78 1.55
N SER A 123 5.94 -1.04 0.59
CA SER A 123 5.73 -0.18 -0.58
C SER A 123 5.30 1.24 -0.19
N VAL A 124 4.56 1.41 0.91
CA VAL A 124 4.13 2.73 1.39
C VAL A 124 5.34 3.56 1.82
N ILE A 125 6.23 2.98 2.63
CA ILE A 125 7.45 3.67 3.08
C ILE A 125 8.34 4.01 1.87
N PHE A 126 8.52 3.03 0.99
CA PHE A 126 9.41 3.15 -0.16
C PHE A 126 8.90 4.20 -1.17
N SER A 127 7.59 4.25 -1.42
CA SER A 127 7.00 5.24 -2.34
C SER A 127 7.13 6.67 -1.82
N ILE A 128 6.95 6.89 -0.51
CA ILE A 128 7.13 8.22 0.12
C ILE A 128 8.61 8.64 0.07
N TYR A 129 9.52 7.72 0.44
CA TYR A 129 10.95 7.99 0.40
C TYR A 129 11.41 8.35 -1.02
N TRP A 130 10.96 7.60 -2.02
CA TRP A 130 11.35 7.82 -3.42
C TRP A 130 10.74 9.10 -3.99
N ALA A 131 9.50 9.44 -3.64
CA ALA A 131 8.91 10.71 -4.03
C ALA A 131 9.68 11.89 -3.43
N ALA A 132 10.10 11.79 -2.17
CA ALA A 132 10.91 12.81 -1.50
C ALA A 132 12.32 12.94 -2.13
N ASP A 133 12.90 11.85 -2.60
CA ASP A 133 14.23 11.82 -3.22
C ASP A 133 14.28 12.65 -4.51
N ILE A 134 13.19 12.69 -5.28
CA ILE A 134 13.07 13.52 -6.49
C ILE A 134 13.31 15.02 -6.17
N PHE A 135 12.98 15.45 -4.95
CA PHE A 135 13.16 16.83 -4.50
C PHE A 135 14.37 17.02 -3.56
N ASN A 136 15.26 16.03 -3.47
CA ASN A 136 16.40 15.99 -2.53
C ASN A 136 15.96 16.13 -1.05
N LEU A 137 14.78 15.63 -0.70
CA LEU A 137 14.22 15.64 0.65
C LEU A 137 14.31 14.27 1.35
N SER A 138 15.02 13.30 0.76
CA SER A 138 15.17 11.94 1.28
C SER A 138 15.76 11.90 2.69
N ASP A 139 16.77 12.72 2.99
CA ASP A 139 17.38 12.82 4.31
C ASP A 139 16.40 13.35 5.36
N THR A 140 15.58 14.33 4.99
CA THR A 140 14.52 14.87 5.85
C THR A 140 13.45 13.83 6.12
N THR A 141 13.05 13.09 5.08
CA THR A 141 12.07 12.00 5.18
C THR A 141 12.59 10.88 6.08
N MET A 142 13.86 10.48 5.95
CA MET A 142 14.47 9.50 6.85
C MET A 142 14.50 9.97 8.30
N ARG A 143 14.80 11.24 8.54
CA ARG A 143 14.73 11.83 9.91
C ARG A 143 13.31 11.74 10.47
N ILE A 144 12.28 12.08 9.67
CA ILE A 144 10.88 11.99 10.08
C ILE A 144 10.49 10.55 10.41
N TYR A 145 10.95 9.57 9.64
CA TYR A 145 10.65 8.16 9.89
C TYR A 145 11.29 7.62 11.17
N THR A 146 12.50 8.10 11.49
CA THR A 146 13.26 7.64 12.66
C THR A 146 12.99 8.46 13.91
N ASN A 147 12.52 9.71 13.76
CA ASN A 147 12.19 10.53 14.92
C ASN A 147 11.00 9.97 15.69
N ASN A 148 11.11 9.99 17.00
CA ASN A 148 10.03 9.59 17.89
C ASN A 148 9.01 10.73 17.99
N PHE A 149 7.73 10.44 17.67
CA PHE A 149 6.62 11.37 17.92
C PHE A 149 6.22 11.42 19.38
N ILE A 150 6.36 10.27 20.05
CA ILE A 150 6.10 10.13 21.47
C ILE A 150 7.40 9.63 22.07
N ASP A 151 8.01 10.48 22.88
CA ASP A 151 9.19 10.17 23.68
C ASP A 151 8.79 10.32 25.14
N SER A 152 8.37 9.22 25.74
CA SER A 152 8.09 9.09 27.17
C SER A 152 9.05 8.08 27.76
N ASP A 153 9.29 8.15 29.06
CA ASP A 153 10.28 7.31 29.76
C ASP A 153 10.15 5.80 29.47
N ASN A 154 8.94 5.34 29.14
CA ASN A 154 8.66 3.92 28.90
C ASN A 154 8.24 3.58 27.45
N ILE A 155 7.90 4.57 26.62
CA ILE A 155 7.36 4.31 25.27
C ILE A 155 7.94 5.30 24.27
N ARG A 156 8.63 4.77 23.26
CA ARG A 156 9.13 5.53 22.11
C ARG A 156 8.43 5.05 20.85
N ILE A 157 7.65 5.93 20.23
CA ILE A 157 6.91 5.59 19.00
C ILE A 157 7.44 6.46 17.86
N SER A 158 7.97 5.78 16.84
CA SER A 158 8.35 6.37 15.56
C SER A 158 7.45 5.82 14.44
N ILE A 159 7.38 6.49 13.30
CA ILE A 159 6.67 5.98 12.11
C ILE A 159 7.23 4.62 11.73
N LEU A 160 8.55 4.49 11.67
CA LEU A 160 9.20 3.23 11.34
C LEU A 160 8.82 2.12 12.33
N GLY A 161 8.69 2.45 13.62
CA GLY A 161 8.24 1.51 14.66
C GLY A 161 6.82 0.98 14.40
N ILE A 162 5.89 1.83 13.98
CA ILE A 162 4.51 1.43 13.63
C ILE A 162 4.52 0.47 12.43
N PHE A 163 5.31 0.76 11.39
CA PHE A 163 5.42 -0.13 10.23
C PHE A 163 6.03 -1.48 10.60
N MET A 164 7.09 -1.50 11.41
CA MET A 164 7.70 -2.74 11.91
C MET A 164 6.72 -3.55 12.76
N ALA A 165 5.95 -2.91 13.61
CA ALA A 165 4.89 -3.56 14.39
C ALA A 165 3.82 -4.18 13.47
N SER A 166 3.42 -3.49 12.41
CA SER A 166 2.47 -4.00 11.42
C SER A 166 2.99 -5.25 10.70
N ILE A 167 4.27 -5.26 10.32
CA ILE A 167 4.93 -6.42 9.70
C ILE A 167 4.98 -7.59 10.69
N LEU A 168 5.39 -7.34 11.93
CA LEU A 168 5.42 -8.36 12.97
C LEU A 168 4.03 -8.96 13.22
N TYR A 169 3.00 -8.12 13.27
CA TYR A 169 1.62 -8.58 13.41
C TYR A 169 1.22 -9.54 12.28
N ILE A 170 1.54 -9.22 11.03
CA ILE A 170 1.25 -10.10 9.87
C ILE A 170 1.96 -11.45 10.03
N VAL A 171 3.23 -11.44 10.42
CA VAL A 171 4.02 -12.65 10.61
C VAL A 171 3.44 -13.50 11.75
N PHE A 172 3.15 -12.90 12.91
CA PHE A 172 2.57 -13.62 14.04
C PHE A 172 1.17 -14.18 13.75
N ALA A 173 0.34 -13.42 13.03
CA ALA A 173 -0.97 -13.89 12.60
C ALA A 173 -0.87 -15.13 11.71
N TYR A 174 0.12 -15.14 10.80
CA TYR A 174 0.40 -16.30 9.96
C TYR A 174 0.89 -17.51 10.77
N VAL A 175 1.85 -17.32 11.68
CA VAL A 175 2.39 -18.40 12.54
C VAL A 175 1.27 -18.99 13.38
N ASN A 176 0.44 -18.16 14.02
CA ASN A 176 -0.69 -18.63 14.84
C ASN A 176 -1.69 -19.44 14.00
N LYS A 177 -2.04 -18.96 12.81
CA LYS A 177 -2.95 -19.69 11.92
C LYS A 177 -2.36 -21.02 11.46
N THR A 178 -1.08 -21.03 11.08
CA THR A 178 -0.39 -22.23 10.62
C THR A 178 -0.26 -23.25 11.74
N SER A 179 0.11 -22.83 12.96
CA SER A 179 0.18 -23.70 14.14
C SER A 179 -1.18 -24.35 14.47
N LYS A 180 -2.27 -23.60 14.40
CA LYS A 180 -3.62 -24.13 14.60
C LYS A 180 -4.00 -25.17 13.54
N ASP A 181 -3.64 -24.94 12.28
CA ASP A 181 -3.93 -25.88 11.19
C ASP A 181 -3.11 -27.17 11.32
N PHE A 182 -1.84 -27.08 11.76
CA PHE A 182 -1.01 -28.25 12.06
C PHE A 182 -1.55 -29.05 13.25
N LEU A 183 -1.95 -28.39 14.32
CA LEU A 183 -2.56 -29.04 15.49
C LEU A 183 -3.84 -29.81 15.10
N LYS A 184 -4.73 -29.19 14.33
CA LYS A 184 -5.93 -29.87 13.84
C LYS A 184 -5.59 -31.14 13.05
N LEU A 185 -4.62 -31.05 12.13
CA LEU A 185 -4.20 -32.18 11.32
C LEU A 185 -3.62 -33.31 12.18
N HIS A 186 -2.87 -32.97 13.22
CA HIS A 186 -2.31 -33.95 14.17
C HIS A 186 -3.41 -34.65 14.98
N PHE A 187 -4.40 -33.92 15.48
CA PHE A 187 -5.52 -34.49 16.23
C PHE A 187 -6.44 -35.35 15.34
N GLU A 188 -6.74 -34.92 14.10
CA GLU A 188 -7.53 -35.68 13.16
C GLU A 188 -6.84 -37.00 12.72
N THR A 189 -5.52 -37.05 12.71
CA THR A 189 -4.74 -38.28 12.40
C THR A 189 -4.58 -39.20 13.61
N THR A 190 -4.75 -38.68 14.84
CA THR A 190 -4.53 -39.46 16.06
C THR A 190 -5.86 -40.08 16.61
N ASP A 191 -7.02 -39.53 16.27
CA ASP A 191 -8.34 -40.07 16.63
C ASP A 191 -9.17 -40.34 15.35
N PRO A 192 -9.04 -41.55 14.74
CA PRO A 192 -9.88 -41.94 13.58
C PRO A 192 -11.29 -42.45 13.99
N THR A 193 -11.74 -42.25 15.24
CA THR A 193 -12.99 -42.82 15.76
C THR A 193 -13.94 -41.77 16.35
N THR A 194 -14.16 -40.68 15.65
CA THR A 194 -15.36 -39.82 15.87
C THR A 194 -15.89 -39.29 14.57
#